data_736c65271bc0f60b557cfe7366e9e19e
#
_entry.id   736c65271bc0f60b557cfe7366e9e19e
#
_cell.length_a   1.000
_cell.length_b   1.000
_cell.length_c   1.000
_cell.angle_alpha   90.00
_cell.angle_beta   90.00
_cell.angle_gamma   90.00
#
_symmetry.space_group_name_H-M   'P 1'
#
loop_
_entity.id
_entity.type
_entity.pdbx_description
1 polymer ?
#
loop_
_entity_poly.entity_id
_entity_poly.type
_entity_poly.pdbx_seq_one_letter_code
_entity_poly.pdbx_strand_id
1 'polypeptide(L)'
;TVLPDLLTDRSTSRRLPVDVPSLLPRWRKRQAEQAERTRTKAEVATPAWLARDMTEMIETELMGDWQAYVRAKCLEITCGEAPFLCQMYDCVSGKQILVSERGGIFDRKLRRVSEHCEAYGRWNLWALYALQACYGYEYQADSLALARINLLTDYLDTCESGFGTPPDAAMM
;
A
#
# COMPACT_ATOMS: atom_id res chain seq x y z
N THR A 1 -13.50 12.44 5.94
CA THR A 1 -13.00 12.66 7.33
C THR A 1 -11.87 11.70 7.70
N VAL A 2 -11.57 10.69 6.89
CA VAL A 2 -10.55 9.65 7.14
C VAL A 2 -9.12 10.17 6.88
N LEU A 3 -8.97 11.17 5.98
CA LEU A 3 -7.67 11.70 5.58
C LEU A 3 -6.81 12.26 6.74
N PRO A 4 -7.35 12.97 7.74
CA PRO A 4 -6.57 13.50 8.87
C PRO A 4 -5.89 12.41 9.71
N ASP A 5 -6.52 11.24 9.86
CA ASP A 5 -5.97 10.15 10.70
C ASP A 5 -4.83 9.40 10.00
N LEU A 6 -4.87 9.34 8.65
CA LEU A 6 -3.79 8.76 7.86
C LEU A 6 -2.48 9.58 7.94
N LEU A 7 -2.59 10.87 8.25
CA LEU A 7 -1.45 11.78 8.40
C LEU A 7 -0.82 11.75 9.79
N THR A 8 -1.31 10.88 10.68
CA THR A 8 -0.76 10.76 12.03
C THR A 8 0.31 9.65 12.07
N ASP A 9 1.49 9.99 12.52
CA ASP A 9 2.51 9.00 12.83
C ASP A 9 2.12 8.24 14.10
N ARG A 10 1.81 6.96 13.97
CA ARG A 10 1.37 6.11 15.08
C ARG A 10 2.46 5.86 16.13
N SER A 11 3.74 5.97 15.74
CA SER A 11 4.85 5.75 16.68
C SER A 11 5.01 6.89 17.67
N THR A 12 4.68 8.11 17.25
CA THR A 12 4.86 9.33 18.04
C THR A 12 3.56 10.04 18.34
N SER A 13 2.41 9.54 17.86
CA SER A 13 1.12 10.25 17.86
C SER A 13 1.19 11.66 17.24
N ARG A 14 2.18 11.89 16.42
CA ARG A 14 2.49 13.18 15.80
C ARG A 14 1.88 13.26 14.41
N ARG A 15 1.16 14.35 14.13
CA ARG A 15 0.66 14.61 12.78
C ARG A 15 1.83 14.80 11.83
N LEU A 16 1.79 14.13 10.68
CA LEU A 16 2.80 14.33 9.64
C LEU A 16 2.77 15.80 9.17
N PRO A 17 3.92 16.47 9.02
CA PRO A 17 4.01 17.84 8.55
C PRO A 17 3.81 17.89 7.03
N VAL A 18 2.63 17.50 6.55
CA VAL A 18 2.31 17.43 5.13
C VAL A 18 1.06 18.24 4.84
N ASP A 19 1.14 19.12 3.88
CA ASP A 19 0.00 19.82 3.32
C ASP A 19 -0.68 18.93 2.27
N VAL A 20 -1.92 18.53 2.53
CA VAL A 20 -2.69 17.61 1.68
C VAL A 20 -2.77 18.06 0.21
N PRO A 21 -2.97 19.34 -0.13
CA PRO A 21 -2.93 19.82 -1.52
C PRO A 21 -1.57 19.63 -2.21
N SER A 22 -0.48 19.50 -1.44
CA SER A 22 0.88 19.30 -1.99
C SER A 22 1.28 17.84 -2.15
N LEU A 23 0.41 16.88 -1.76
CA LEU A 23 0.67 15.45 -1.92
C LEU A 23 0.59 15.05 -3.40
N LEU A 24 1.73 15.00 -4.04
CA LEU A 24 1.86 14.55 -5.42
C LEU A 24 2.70 13.26 -5.46
N PRO A 25 2.20 12.20 -6.12
CA PRO A 25 3.01 11.04 -6.44
C PRO A 25 4.27 11.45 -7.20
N ARG A 26 5.35 10.67 -7.04
CA ARG A 26 6.64 10.98 -7.67
C ARG A 26 6.52 11.25 -9.18
N TRP A 27 5.77 10.44 -9.90
CA TRP A 27 5.60 10.58 -11.35
C TRP A 27 4.91 11.90 -11.78
N ARG A 28 4.17 12.57 -10.87
CA ARG A 28 3.57 13.89 -11.11
C ARG A 28 4.50 15.06 -10.78
N LYS A 29 5.57 14.82 -10.02
CA LYS A 29 6.55 15.87 -9.68
C LYS A 29 7.35 16.26 -10.92
N ARG A 30 7.80 17.52 -10.97
CA ARG A 30 8.64 18.01 -12.08
C ARG A 30 9.94 17.20 -12.15
N GLN A 31 10.47 16.98 -13.34
CA GLN A 31 11.72 16.21 -13.53
C GLN A 31 12.89 16.79 -12.70
N ALA A 32 13.02 18.13 -12.64
CA ALA A 32 14.05 18.79 -11.83
C ALA A 32 13.89 18.45 -10.33
N GLU A 33 12.66 18.41 -9.82
CA GLU A 33 12.38 18.03 -8.43
C GLU A 33 12.69 16.54 -8.20
N GLN A 34 12.32 15.66 -9.12
CA GLN A 34 12.65 14.24 -9.03
C GLN A 34 14.17 14.01 -9.00
N ALA A 35 14.92 14.70 -9.88
CA ALA A 35 16.37 14.63 -9.93
C ALA A 35 17.02 15.16 -8.62
N GLU A 36 16.51 16.26 -8.09
CA GLU A 36 16.97 16.82 -6.82
C GLU A 36 16.69 15.86 -5.66
N ARG A 37 15.50 15.28 -5.58
CA ARG A 37 15.14 14.28 -4.55
C ARG A 37 15.99 13.02 -4.66
N THR A 38 16.27 12.56 -5.88
CA THR A 38 17.20 11.42 -6.08
C THR A 38 18.61 11.77 -5.58
N ARG A 39 19.12 12.95 -5.89
CA ARG A 39 20.47 13.39 -5.50
C ARG A 39 20.62 13.63 -4.00
N THR A 40 19.64 14.27 -3.36
CA THR A 40 19.73 14.74 -1.97
C THR A 40 19.10 13.81 -0.96
N LYS A 41 18.14 12.97 -1.37
CA LYS A 41 17.32 12.12 -0.50
C LYS A 41 17.38 10.64 -0.89
N ALA A 42 18.20 10.29 -1.90
CA ALA A 42 18.30 8.94 -2.46
C ALA A 42 16.92 8.34 -2.87
N GLU A 43 15.96 9.19 -3.22
CA GLU A 43 14.62 8.75 -3.62
C GLU A 43 14.66 8.17 -5.04
N VAL A 44 14.47 6.86 -5.13
CA VAL A 44 14.42 6.11 -6.40
C VAL A 44 13.08 5.41 -6.50
N ALA A 45 12.36 5.61 -7.61
CA ALA A 45 11.11 4.89 -7.86
C ALA A 45 11.40 3.50 -8.43
N THR A 46 10.76 2.49 -7.87
CA THR A 46 10.81 1.12 -8.38
C THR A 46 9.65 0.89 -9.35
N PRO A 47 9.92 0.45 -10.59
CA PRO A 47 8.86 0.10 -11.53
C PRO A 47 7.98 -1.04 -10.98
N ALA A 48 6.69 -1.00 -11.26
CA ALA A 48 5.74 -1.97 -10.73
C ALA A 48 6.07 -3.42 -11.13
N TRP A 49 6.56 -3.64 -12.36
CA TRP A 49 6.96 -4.97 -12.82
C TRP A 49 8.09 -5.56 -11.98
N LEU A 50 9.11 -4.75 -11.63
CA LEU A 50 10.25 -5.21 -10.82
C LEU A 50 9.81 -5.50 -9.36
N ALA A 51 9.00 -4.62 -8.77
CA ALA A 51 8.46 -4.85 -7.44
C ALA A 51 7.59 -6.12 -7.39
N ARG A 52 6.83 -6.40 -8.46
CA ARG A 52 6.02 -7.62 -8.62
C ARG A 52 6.89 -8.88 -8.65
N ASP A 53 7.91 -8.89 -9.48
CA ASP A 53 8.81 -10.05 -9.62
C ASP A 53 9.48 -10.36 -8.28
N MET A 54 9.95 -9.33 -7.57
CA MET A 54 10.58 -9.52 -6.26
C MET A 54 9.60 -10.01 -5.18
N THR A 55 8.36 -9.51 -5.17
CA THR A 55 7.33 -9.95 -4.21
C THR A 55 6.86 -11.37 -4.49
N GLU A 56 6.84 -11.78 -5.76
CA GLU A 56 6.51 -13.16 -6.15
C GLU A 56 7.53 -14.17 -5.64
N MET A 57 8.80 -13.84 -5.64
CA MET A 57 9.85 -14.69 -5.05
C MET A 57 9.62 -14.93 -3.54
N ILE A 58 9.21 -13.89 -2.81
CA ILE A 58 8.89 -13.99 -1.38
C ILE A 58 7.64 -14.85 -1.14
N GLU A 59 6.62 -14.71 -2.01
CA GLU A 59 5.38 -15.48 -1.89
C GLU A 59 5.62 -16.97 -1.98
N THR A 60 6.48 -17.44 -2.88
CA THR A 60 6.77 -18.88 -3.04
C THR A 60 7.33 -19.53 -1.78
N GLU A 61 8.04 -18.79 -0.95
CA GLU A 61 8.58 -19.29 0.32
C GLU A 61 7.52 -19.36 1.43
N LEU A 62 6.45 -18.58 1.34
CA LEU A 62 5.40 -18.48 2.35
C LEU A 62 4.14 -19.31 2.03
N MET A 63 4.13 -20.05 0.91
CA MET A 63 2.98 -20.84 0.46
C MET A 63 2.77 -22.09 1.33
N GLY A 64 1.97 -21.94 2.36
CA GLY A 64 1.46 -22.99 3.21
C GLY A 64 -0.02 -22.77 3.50
N ASP A 65 -0.36 -22.55 4.75
CA ASP A 65 -1.69 -22.12 5.18
C ASP A 65 -1.94 -20.65 4.78
N TRP A 66 -3.05 -20.37 4.09
CA TRP A 66 -3.41 -19.02 3.66
C TRP A 66 -3.55 -18.05 4.85
N GLN A 67 -4.00 -18.53 6.01
CA GLN A 67 -4.12 -17.73 7.23
C GLN A 67 -2.74 -17.34 7.79
N ALA A 68 -1.80 -18.26 7.76
CA ALA A 68 -0.41 -18.00 8.14
C ALA A 68 0.22 -16.99 7.16
N TYR A 69 -0.01 -17.16 5.85
CA TYR A 69 0.45 -16.22 4.82
C TYR A 69 -0.08 -14.80 5.05
N VAL A 70 -1.39 -14.65 5.29
CA VAL A 70 -2.01 -13.34 5.52
C VAL A 70 -1.42 -12.65 6.75
N ARG A 71 -1.13 -13.40 7.82
CA ARG A 71 -0.55 -12.89 9.07
C ARG A 71 0.96 -12.73 9.03
N ALA A 72 1.65 -13.28 8.05
CA ALA A 72 3.11 -13.17 7.92
C ALA A 72 3.51 -11.68 7.86
N LYS A 73 4.38 -11.26 8.79
CA LYS A 73 4.84 -9.88 8.87
C LYS A 73 5.82 -9.58 7.74
N CYS A 74 5.55 -8.53 7.00
CA CYS A 74 6.40 -8.06 5.91
C CYS A 74 6.80 -6.60 6.17
N LEU A 75 8.07 -6.30 5.94
CA LEU A 75 8.62 -4.96 6.13
C LEU A 75 9.27 -4.48 4.84
N GLU A 76 8.81 -3.34 4.34
CA GLU A 76 9.45 -2.57 3.27
C GLU A 76 10.26 -1.42 3.89
N ILE A 77 11.58 -1.51 3.81
CA ILE A 77 12.49 -0.45 4.30
C ILE A 77 12.65 0.58 3.19
N THR A 78 12.55 1.89 3.55
CA THR A 78 12.54 2.99 2.58
C THR A 78 11.42 2.84 1.56
N CYS A 79 10.20 2.63 2.06
CA CYS A 79 9.08 2.19 1.25
C CYS A 79 8.60 3.22 0.20
N GLY A 80 8.99 4.48 0.31
CA GLY A 80 8.48 5.51 -0.61
C GLY A 80 6.95 5.57 -0.60
N GLU A 81 6.35 5.32 -1.76
CA GLU A 81 4.90 5.22 -1.96
C GLU A 81 4.37 3.78 -1.77
N ALA A 82 5.21 2.88 -1.22
CA ALA A 82 4.96 1.48 -0.90
C ALA A 82 4.69 0.53 -2.10
N PRO A 83 5.48 0.59 -3.20
CA PRO A 83 5.22 -0.23 -4.39
C PRO A 83 5.42 -1.74 -4.18
N PHE A 84 6.15 -2.16 -3.13
CA PHE A 84 6.27 -3.57 -2.77
C PHE A 84 5.11 -4.06 -1.89
N LEU A 85 4.46 -3.16 -1.16
CA LEU A 85 3.28 -3.48 -0.37
C LEU A 85 2.01 -3.43 -1.21
N CYS A 86 1.78 -2.35 -1.98
CA CYS A 86 0.58 -2.21 -2.81
C CYS A 86 0.86 -1.48 -4.13
N GLN A 87 0.22 -1.90 -5.20
CA GLN A 87 0.47 -1.42 -6.56
C GLN A 87 -0.76 -0.75 -7.18
N MET A 88 -1.12 0.42 -6.67
CA MET A 88 -2.20 1.23 -7.26
C MET A 88 -1.87 1.72 -8.67
N TYR A 89 -0.61 2.05 -8.88
CA TYR A 89 -0.04 2.57 -10.12
C TYR A 89 1.46 2.24 -10.19
N ASP A 90 2.01 2.32 -11.38
CA ASP A 90 3.46 2.25 -11.57
C ASP A 90 4.10 3.58 -11.12
N CYS A 91 4.99 3.53 -10.13
CA CYS A 91 5.60 4.72 -9.52
C CYS A 91 6.53 5.50 -10.49
N VAL A 92 6.90 4.91 -11.62
CA VAL A 92 7.75 5.55 -12.63
C VAL A 92 6.90 6.24 -13.70
N SER A 93 5.93 5.52 -14.27
CA SER A 93 5.12 5.99 -15.40
C SER A 93 3.79 6.62 -14.98
N GLY A 94 3.30 6.31 -13.79
CA GLY A 94 1.98 6.70 -13.32
C GLY A 94 0.82 5.89 -13.92
N LYS A 95 1.13 4.83 -14.68
CA LYS A 95 0.09 3.96 -15.25
C LYS A 95 -0.68 3.28 -14.13
N GLN A 96 -2.00 3.44 -14.14
CA GLN A 96 -2.89 2.76 -13.17
C GLN A 96 -2.86 1.24 -13.39
N ILE A 97 -2.96 0.50 -12.30
CA ILE A 97 -2.96 -0.98 -12.30
C ILE A 97 -4.33 -1.44 -11.79
N LEU A 98 -4.98 -2.31 -12.56
CA LEU A 98 -6.26 -2.88 -12.17
C LEU A 98 -6.13 -3.73 -10.90
N VAL A 99 -7.15 -3.76 -10.05
CA VAL A 99 -7.16 -4.53 -8.78
C VAL A 99 -6.72 -5.98 -8.99
N SER A 100 -7.20 -6.62 -10.07
CA SER A 100 -6.83 -8.01 -10.42
C SER A 100 -5.37 -8.20 -10.83
N GLU A 101 -4.68 -7.12 -11.23
CA GLU A 101 -3.31 -7.15 -11.74
C GLU A 101 -2.28 -6.63 -10.73
N ARG A 102 -2.73 -6.07 -9.60
CA ARG A 102 -1.85 -5.58 -8.54
C ARG A 102 -1.04 -6.73 -7.96
N GLY A 103 0.24 -6.53 -7.72
CA GLY A 103 1.16 -7.60 -7.33
C GLY A 103 2.02 -7.30 -6.11
N GLY A 104 1.70 -6.28 -5.31
CA GLY A 104 2.35 -6.05 -4.02
C GLY A 104 1.96 -7.08 -2.96
N ILE A 105 2.68 -7.11 -1.87
CA ILE A 105 2.45 -8.10 -0.79
C ILE A 105 1.05 -7.95 -0.19
N PHE A 106 0.58 -6.73 0.04
CA PHE A 106 -0.76 -6.47 0.56
C PHE A 106 -1.84 -6.83 -0.45
N ASP A 107 -1.66 -6.47 -1.75
CA ASP A 107 -2.54 -6.85 -2.85
C ASP A 107 -2.76 -8.37 -2.89
N ARG A 108 -1.67 -9.14 -2.78
CA ARG A 108 -1.68 -10.62 -2.81
C ARG A 108 -2.37 -11.20 -1.57
N LYS A 109 -2.13 -10.61 -0.39
CA LYS A 109 -2.83 -11.00 0.85
C LYS A 109 -4.33 -10.77 0.74
N LEU A 110 -4.76 -9.60 0.24
CA LEU A 110 -6.17 -9.30 0.02
C LEU A 110 -6.81 -10.27 -0.97
N ARG A 111 -6.10 -10.65 -2.03
CA ARG A 111 -6.56 -11.67 -2.98
C ARG A 111 -6.78 -13.02 -2.30
N ARG A 112 -5.83 -13.48 -1.47
CA ARG A 112 -5.99 -14.71 -0.69
C ARG A 112 -7.18 -14.64 0.28
N VAL A 113 -7.39 -13.49 0.92
CA VAL A 113 -8.57 -13.28 1.76
C VAL A 113 -9.86 -13.38 0.94
N SER A 114 -9.90 -12.77 -0.25
CA SER A 114 -11.07 -12.81 -1.13
C SER A 114 -11.37 -14.20 -1.66
N GLU A 115 -10.35 -15.04 -1.91
CA GLU A 115 -10.50 -16.43 -2.31
C GLU A 115 -11.13 -17.33 -1.23
N HIS A 116 -10.97 -16.96 0.07
CA HIS A 116 -11.38 -17.81 1.20
C HIS A 116 -12.48 -17.22 2.09
N CYS A 117 -12.92 -16.00 1.82
CA CYS A 117 -13.90 -15.30 2.65
C CYS A 117 -15.04 -14.72 1.78
N GLU A 118 -16.17 -15.44 1.71
CA GLU A 118 -17.35 -15.00 0.95
C GLU A 118 -18.18 -13.94 1.69
N ALA A 119 -18.20 -13.99 3.04
CA ALA A 119 -18.97 -13.04 3.85
C ALA A 119 -18.12 -11.81 4.19
N TYR A 120 -18.69 -10.60 3.96
CA TYR A 120 -18.01 -9.31 4.20
C TYR A 120 -17.37 -9.21 5.60
N GLY A 121 -18.07 -9.54 6.68
CA GLY A 121 -17.54 -9.43 8.03
C GLY A 121 -16.30 -10.30 8.27
N ARG A 122 -16.25 -11.50 7.67
CA ARG A 122 -15.08 -12.37 7.72
C ARG A 122 -13.95 -11.84 6.84
N TRP A 123 -14.28 -11.39 5.63
CA TRP A 123 -13.34 -10.76 4.72
C TRP A 123 -12.66 -9.53 5.37
N ASN A 124 -13.47 -8.62 5.93
CA ASN A 124 -12.99 -7.42 6.60
C ASN A 124 -12.01 -7.74 7.73
N LEU A 125 -12.36 -8.70 8.61
CA LEU A 125 -11.48 -9.13 9.69
C LEU A 125 -10.11 -9.60 9.17
N TRP A 126 -10.09 -10.44 8.13
CA TRP A 126 -8.85 -10.96 7.58
C TRP A 126 -8.08 -9.93 6.77
N ALA A 127 -8.76 -9.02 6.07
CA ALA A 127 -8.14 -7.88 5.40
C ALA A 127 -7.45 -6.94 6.39
N LEU A 128 -8.05 -6.72 7.58
CA LEU A 128 -7.40 -5.98 8.66
C LEU A 128 -6.17 -6.70 9.22
N TYR A 129 -6.20 -8.02 9.35
CA TYR A 129 -4.99 -8.80 9.72
C TYR A 129 -3.89 -8.68 8.65
N ALA A 130 -4.25 -8.71 7.36
CA ALA A 130 -3.32 -8.48 6.27
C ALA A 130 -2.65 -7.09 6.39
N LEU A 131 -3.46 -6.05 6.61
CA LEU A 131 -2.97 -4.67 6.77
C LEU A 131 -2.04 -4.54 7.99
N GLN A 132 -2.43 -5.12 9.14
CA GLN A 132 -1.63 -5.09 10.37
C GLN A 132 -0.29 -5.85 10.23
N ALA A 133 -0.17 -6.75 9.28
CA ALA A 133 1.04 -7.49 9.00
C ALA A 133 1.97 -6.80 7.98
N CYS A 134 1.58 -5.65 7.44
CA CYS A 134 2.37 -4.84 6.52
C CYS A 134 3.01 -3.66 7.24
N TYR A 135 4.32 -3.55 7.13
CA TYR A 135 5.11 -2.48 7.74
C TYR A 135 5.91 -1.76 6.67
N GLY A 136 5.95 -0.43 6.75
CA GLY A 136 6.76 0.42 5.88
C GLY A 136 7.51 1.45 6.68
N TYR A 137 8.80 1.62 6.40
CA TYR A 137 9.61 2.74 6.92
C TYR A 137 9.91 3.71 5.80
N GLU A 138 9.60 4.98 6.03
CA GLU A 138 9.90 6.06 5.09
C GLU A 138 10.25 7.35 5.85
N TYR A 139 11.33 7.99 5.45
CA TYR A 139 11.78 9.24 6.05
C TYR A 139 11.04 10.46 5.50
N GLN A 140 10.62 10.40 4.22
CA GLN A 140 9.92 11.50 3.55
C GLN A 140 8.44 11.47 3.92
N ALA A 141 7.97 12.51 4.63
CA ALA A 141 6.59 12.57 5.13
C ALA A 141 5.53 12.53 4.02
N ASP A 142 5.79 13.15 2.88
CA ASP A 142 4.90 13.14 1.72
C ASP A 142 4.79 11.73 1.10
N SER A 143 5.89 11.02 0.94
CA SER A 143 5.91 9.65 0.44
C SER A 143 5.22 8.69 1.42
N LEU A 144 5.48 8.83 2.72
CA LEU A 144 4.80 8.03 3.76
C LEU A 144 3.29 8.26 3.77
N ALA A 145 2.85 9.51 3.60
CA ALA A 145 1.42 9.82 3.51
C ALA A 145 0.78 9.15 2.27
N LEU A 146 1.47 9.20 1.12
CA LEU A 146 1.01 8.51 -0.09
C LEU A 146 0.97 6.99 0.10
N ALA A 147 1.96 6.38 0.74
CA ALA A 147 1.96 4.96 1.05
C ALA A 147 0.72 4.55 1.86
N ARG A 148 0.36 5.33 2.88
CA ARG A 148 -0.85 5.10 3.70
C ARG A 148 -2.14 5.25 2.89
N ILE A 149 -2.20 6.27 2.03
CA ILE A 149 -3.34 6.48 1.14
C ILE A 149 -3.46 5.31 0.16
N ASN A 150 -2.36 4.87 -0.43
CA ASN A 150 -2.33 3.75 -1.36
C ASN A 150 -2.85 2.46 -0.70
N LEU A 151 -2.37 2.12 0.49
CA LEU A 151 -2.83 0.94 1.25
C LEU A 151 -4.33 1.01 1.58
N LEU A 152 -4.82 2.18 2.01
CA LEU A 152 -6.25 2.35 2.29
C LEU A 152 -7.08 2.24 1.01
N THR A 153 -6.64 2.87 -0.08
CA THR A 153 -7.36 2.83 -1.35
C THR A 153 -7.40 1.40 -1.90
N ASP A 154 -6.30 0.65 -1.79
CA ASP A 154 -6.27 -0.76 -2.22
C ASP A 154 -7.25 -1.63 -1.44
N TYR A 155 -7.32 -1.43 -0.11
CA TYR A 155 -8.33 -2.09 0.71
C TYR A 155 -9.75 -1.76 0.25
N LEU A 156 -10.05 -0.47 -0.01
CA LEU A 156 -11.37 -0.01 -0.45
C LEU A 156 -11.72 -0.55 -1.84
N ASP A 157 -10.82 -0.46 -2.80
CA ASP A 157 -11.01 -0.96 -4.17
C ASP A 157 -11.26 -2.48 -4.19
N THR A 158 -10.51 -3.23 -3.38
CA THR A 158 -10.68 -4.69 -3.29
C THR A 158 -12.00 -5.04 -2.62
N CYS A 159 -12.41 -4.30 -1.59
CA CYS A 159 -13.72 -4.46 -0.97
C CYS A 159 -14.85 -4.18 -1.95
N GLU A 160 -14.79 -3.08 -2.68
CA GLU A 160 -15.79 -2.69 -3.68
C GLU A 160 -15.88 -3.73 -4.81
N SER A 161 -14.74 -4.23 -5.27
CA SER A 161 -14.67 -5.27 -6.29
C SER A 161 -15.35 -6.58 -5.87
N GLY A 162 -15.25 -6.95 -4.58
CA GLY A 162 -15.82 -8.20 -4.06
C GLY A 162 -17.26 -8.08 -3.59
N PHE A 163 -17.64 -6.95 -3.02
CA PHE A 163 -18.92 -6.78 -2.31
C PHE A 163 -19.81 -5.65 -2.87
N GLY A 164 -19.29 -4.87 -3.84
CA GLY A 164 -20.04 -3.78 -4.47
C GLY A 164 -20.32 -2.56 -3.58
N THR A 165 -19.85 -2.57 -2.33
CA THR A 165 -20.06 -1.48 -1.38
C THR A 165 -18.80 -1.27 -0.57
N PRO A 166 -18.18 -0.09 -0.63
CA PRO A 166 -17.05 0.19 0.25
C PRO A 166 -17.49 0.14 1.72
N PRO A 167 -16.60 -0.26 2.65
CA PRO A 167 -16.95 -0.34 4.06
C PRO A 167 -17.37 1.03 4.59
N ASP A 168 -18.39 1.05 5.44
CA ASP A 168 -18.81 2.27 6.12
C ASP A 168 -17.64 2.80 6.97
N ALA A 169 -17.29 4.08 6.79
CA ALA A 169 -16.20 4.72 7.50
C ALA A 169 -16.35 4.70 9.04
N ALA A 170 -17.54 4.40 9.54
CA ALA A 170 -17.82 4.21 10.98
C ALA A 170 -17.31 2.86 11.52
N MET A 171 -16.93 1.92 10.68
CA MET A 171 -16.45 0.57 11.06
C MET A 171 -14.92 0.44 11.05
N MET A 172 -14.18 1.50 10.67
CA MET A 172 -12.72 1.58 10.72
C MET A 172 -12.24 2.47 11.87
#